data_ec11d578f34e2cf88a60f07790761e8c
#
_entry.id   ec11d578f34e2cf88a60f07790761e8c
#
_cell.length_a   1.000
_cell.length_b   1.000
_cell.length_c   1.000
_cell.angle_alpha   90.00
_cell.angle_beta   90.00
_cell.angle_gamma   90.00
#
_symmetry.space_group_name_H-M   'P 1'
#
loop_
_entity.id
_entity.type
_entity.pdbx_description
1 polymer ?
#
loop_
_entity_poly.entity_id
_entity_poly.type
_entity_poly.pdbx_seq_one_letter_code
_entity_poly.pdbx_strand_id
1 'polypeptide(L)'
;MTILNKDSEIITVDISNLVAKIKPKIDENKKGKNIESFSSFFEVGDLIWFRSDENKKFEIAMHPEVQSALVSIDPRSGKILALVGGYSFNSSKYNRAMQAKPQLGSNFKPFLYAAAFENGFNPATIINDAPVVFEDQNLEEFWRPKNASGKFYGPTRLREALLQSRNVVTVRLLNDLGISKTKNYLTRFGFERDSLPEDLSIALGSYGISPYKNAEFFSVFANGGKKINPTYIEKIVDKDGNEIFFDQKDLSKTTLEQWIGKPLIEEETFAIDPRVSFVVTDILREATRRGTGRAIKKLQRDDFAGKTGTTNNSESTWFTGYNNKILTTVWFGFDQPRSLGQKEYGSTTALPIWLGYMEDIVDSIEYSPPVIPANLIAKKINLANGLDASPSDQNTGFEYFFD
;
A
#
# COMPACT_ATOMS: atom_id res chain seq x y z
N MET A 1 -31.19 -3.53 -29.88
CA MET A 1 -31.10 -3.72 -28.43
C MET A 1 -31.52 -2.44 -27.76
N THR A 2 -32.35 -2.52 -26.74
CA THR A 2 -32.92 -1.36 -26.04
C THR A 2 -32.20 -1.26 -24.69
N ILE A 3 -31.64 -0.12 -24.40
CA ILE A 3 -30.88 0.14 -23.14
C ILE A 3 -31.69 1.18 -22.35
N LEU A 4 -31.82 0.95 -21.05
CA LEU A 4 -32.29 1.96 -20.10
C LEU A 4 -31.07 2.68 -19.52
N ASN A 5 -30.99 4.00 -19.67
CA ASN A 5 -29.96 4.79 -19.01
C ASN A 5 -30.33 5.11 -17.55
N LYS A 6 -29.45 5.84 -16.82
CA LYS A 6 -29.68 6.26 -15.43
C LYS A 6 -30.99 7.04 -15.21
N ASP A 7 -31.48 7.70 -16.23
CA ASP A 7 -32.64 8.60 -16.18
C ASP A 7 -33.92 7.92 -16.74
N SER A 8 -33.89 6.58 -16.88
CA SER A 8 -34.97 5.77 -17.44
C SER A 8 -35.31 6.08 -18.93
N GLU A 9 -34.40 6.74 -19.63
CA GLU A 9 -34.54 6.92 -21.09
C GLU A 9 -34.19 5.62 -21.82
N ILE A 10 -34.97 5.31 -22.82
CA ILE A 10 -34.76 4.16 -23.68
C ILE A 10 -33.81 4.56 -24.79
N ILE A 11 -32.60 4.02 -24.78
CA ILE A 11 -31.64 4.19 -25.86
C ILE A 11 -31.60 2.91 -26.69
N THR A 12 -31.87 3.02 -27.97
CA THR A 12 -31.68 1.91 -28.90
C THR A 12 -30.28 1.95 -29.47
N VAL A 13 -29.49 0.91 -29.21
CA VAL A 13 -28.12 0.79 -29.73
C VAL A 13 -28.10 -0.32 -30.76
N ASP A 14 -27.61 0.00 -31.96
CA ASP A 14 -27.29 -1.00 -32.96
C ASP A 14 -26.00 -1.74 -32.55
N ILE A 15 -26.16 -3.00 -32.20
CA ILE A 15 -25.06 -3.86 -31.79
C ILE A 15 -24.48 -4.72 -32.92
N SER A 16 -25.06 -4.59 -34.14
CA SER A 16 -24.64 -5.39 -35.31
C SER A 16 -23.18 -5.21 -35.70
N ASN A 17 -22.58 -4.05 -35.35
CA ASN A 17 -21.16 -3.72 -35.59
C ASN A 17 -20.29 -3.73 -34.33
N LEU A 18 -20.83 -4.07 -33.16
CA LEU A 18 -20.06 -4.22 -31.95
C LEU A 18 -19.28 -5.54 -31.97
N VAL A 19 -18.08 -5.52 -32.54
CA VAL A 19 -17.14 -6.62 -32.43
C VAL A 19 -16.53 -6.58 -31.03
N ALA A 20 -17.19 -7.14 -30.07
CA ALA A 20 -16.63 -7.28 -28.75
C ALA A 20 -15.57 -8.40 -28.76
N LYS A 21 -14.31 -8.03 -28.61
CA LYS A 21 -13.24 -8.98 -28.28
C LYS A 21 -13.40 -9.43 -26.83
N ILE A 22 -14.55 -9.94 -26.47
CA ILE A 22 -14.83 -10.45 -25.14
C ILE A 22 -14.40 -11.91 -25.10
N LYS A 23 -13.53 -12.22 -24.15
CA LYS A 23 -13.19 -13.60 -23.79
C LYS A 23 -13.91 -13.90 -22.48
N PRO A 24 -14.98 -14.69 -22.49
CA PRO A 24 -15.65 -15.03 -21.25
C PRO A 24 -14.66 -15.72 -20.30
N LYS A 25 -14.76 -15.39 -19.02
CA LYS A 25 -13.98 -16.03 -17.98
C LYS A 25 -14.60 -17.41 -17.70
N ILE A 26 -13.83 -18.48 -17.89
CA ILE A 26 -14.28 -19.85 -17.60
C ILE A 26 -14.06 -20.17 -16.12
N ASP A 27 -12.90 -19.76 -15.58
CA ASP A 27 -12.55 -19.83 -14.17
C ASP A 27 -11.58 -18.70 -13.81
N GLU A 28 -11.10 -18.63 -12.56
CA GLU A 28 -10.22 -17.57 -12.07
C GLU A 28 -8.97 -17.32 -12.93
N ASN A 29 -8.49 -18.37 -13.62
CA ASN A 29 -7.23 -18.35 -14.34
C ASN A 29 -7.36 -18.64 -15.84
N LYS A 30 -8.58 -18.93 -16.33
CA LYS A 30 -8.80 -19.38 -17.70
C LYS A 30 -9.83 -18.51 -18.42
N LYS A 31 -9.41 -17.95 -19.55
CA LYS A 31 -10.28 -17.21 -20.48
C LYS A 31 -10.72 -18.12 -21.60
N GLY A 32 -11.98 -18.02 -21.99
CA GLY A 32 -12.54 -18.72 -23.13
C GLY A 32 -12.06 -18.16 -24.48
N LYS A 33 -12.62 -18.71 -25.55
CA LYS A 33 -12.42 -18.18 -26.91
C LYS A 33 -13.14 -16.84 -27.06
N ASN A 34 -12.74 -16.07 -28.07
CA ASN A 34 -13.48 -14.85 -28.43
C ASN A 34 -14.93 -15.19 -28.76
N ILE A 35 -15.85 -14.32 -28.37
CA ILE A 35 -17.26 -14.42 -28.78
C ILE A 35 -17.34 -14.04 -30.26
N GLU A 36 -17.85 -14.93 -31.08
CA GLU A 36 -18.00 -14.69 -32.53
C GLU A 36 -19.27 -13.93 -32.87
N SER A 37 -20.32 -14.04 -32.02
CA SER A 37 -21.60 -13.36 -32.16
C SER A 37 -22.23 -13.05 -30.82
N PHE A 38 -22.85 -11.89 -30.68
CA PHE A 38 -23.60 -11.54 -29.47
C PHE A 38 -24.79 -12.48 -29.21
N SER A 39 -25.45 -12.93 -30.27
CA SER A 39 -26.58 -13.86 -30.17
C SER A 39 -26.22 -15.25 -29.66
N SER A 40 -24.94 -15.61 -29.67
CA SER A 40 -24.47 -16.86 -29.09
C SER A 40 -24.25 -16.78 -27.57
N PHE A 41 -24.37 -15.59 -26.98
CA PHE A 41 -24.01 -15.35 -25.60
C PHE A 41 -25.08 -14.62 -24.78
N PHE A 42 -25.95 -13.87 -25.43
CA PHE A 42 -27.02 -13.07 -24.82
C PHE A 42 -28.36 -13.44 -25.41
N GLU A 43 -29.37 -13.52 -24.54
CA GLU A 43 -30.76 -13.75 -24.93
C GLU A 43 -31.58 -12.45 -24.80
N VAL A 44 -32.75 -12.41 -25.47
CA VAL A 44 -33.67 -11.29 -25.32
C VAL A 44 -34.21 -11.25 -23.90
N GLY A 45 -33.96 -10.18 -23.18
CA GLY A 45 -34.31 -10.02 -21.76
C GLY A 45 -33.12 -9.94 -20.83
N ASP A 46 -31.89 -10.27 -21.29
CA ASP A 46 -30.68 -10.10 -20.51
C ASP A 46 -30.39 -8.63 -20.22
N LEU A 47 -30.04 -8.34 -18.97
CA LEU A 47 -29.54 -7.02 -18.54
C LEU A 47 -28.03 -6.94 -18.73
N ILE A 48 -27.60 -6.05 -19.61
CA ILE A 48 -26.21 -5.89 -19.97
C ILE A 48 -25.76 -4.46 -19.64
N TRP A 49 -24.61 -4.34 -18.99
CA TRP A 49 -23.98 -3.05 -18.71
C TRP A 49 -23.17 -2.58 -19.92
N PHE A 50 -23.29 -1.30 -20.25
CA PHE A 50 -22.48 -0.64 -21.26
C PHE A 50 -21.74 0.54 -20.67
N ARG A 51 -20.54 0.77 -21.17
CA ARG A 51 -19.75 1.98 -20.95
C ARG A 51 -19.65 2.74 -22.28
N SER A 52 -19.93 4.03 -22.28
CA SER A 52 -19.60 4.88 -23.43
C SER A 52 -18.25 5.57 -23.19
N ASP A 53 -17.42 5.63 -24.23
CA ASP A 53 -16.24 6.47 -24.25
C ASP A 53 -16.59 7.93 -24.64
N GLU A 54 -15.60 8.82 -24.64
CA GLU A 54 -15.76 10.23 -25.03
C GLU A 54 -16.27 10.41 -26.46
N ASN A 55 -16.05 9.42 -27.33
CA ASN A 55 -16.50 9.40 -28.72
C ASN A 55 -17.90 8.76 -28.88
N LYS A 56 -18.64 8.54 -27.78
CA LYS A 56 -19.93 7.86 -27.75
C LYS A 56 -19.90 6.43 -28.31
N LYS A 57 -18.74 5.79 -28.30
CA LYS A 57 -18.60 4.39 -28.64
C LYS A 57 -18.97 3.55 -27.41
N PHE A 58 -19.88 2.62 -27.59
CA PHE A 58 -20.36 1.76 -26.53
C PHE A 58 -19.50 0.48 -26.47
N GLU A 59 -19.06 0.14 -25.27
CA GLU A 59 -18.39 -1.12 -24.96
C GLU A 59 -19.20 -1.86 -23.90
N ILE A 60 -19.31 -3.19 -24.03
CA ILE A 60 -19.89 -4.00 -22.97
C ILE A 60 -19.03 -3.88 -21.73
N ALA A 61 -19.67 -3.52 -20.63
CA ALA A 61 -19.05 -3.45 -19.33
C ALA A 61 -19.64 -4.54 -18.41
N MET A 62 -18.90 -4.91 -17.40
CA MET A 62 -19.39 -5.75 -16.29
C MET A 62 -19.40 -4.92 -15.03
N HIS A 63 -20.41 -5.10 -14.18
CA HIS A 63 -20.36 -4.54 -12.84
C HIS A 63 -19.19 -5.22 -12.11
N PRO A 64 -18.20 -4.46 -11.59
CA PRO A 64 -17.05 -5.07 -10.94
C PRO A 64 -17.49 -5.73 -9.63
N GLU A 65 -17.17 -7.00 -9.45
CA GLU A 65 -17.28 -7.67 -8.16
C GLU A 65 -16.13 -7.29 -7.24
N VAL A 66 -14.94 -7.09 -7.85
CA VAL A 66 -13.75 -6.62 -7.14
C VAL A 66 -13.91 -5.16 -6.76
N GLN A 67 -13.38 -4.80 -5.62
CA GLN A 67 -13.45 -3.46 -5.07
C GLN A 67 -12.06 -2.86 -4.90
N SER A 68 -12.02 -1.55 -4.72
CA SER A 68 -10.82 -0.80 -4.41
C SER A 68 -11.15 0.33 -3.44
N ALA A 69 -10.14 0.75 -2.70
CA ALA A 69 -10.21 1.96 -1.90
C ALA A 69 -8.91 2.75 -2.03
N LEU A 70 -9.03 4.07 -2.02
CA LEU A 70 -7.91 4.99 -2.10
C LEU A 70 -8.03 6.01 -0.97
N VAL A 71 -6.90 6.27 -0.29
CA VAL A 71 -6.76 7.37 0.67
C VAL A 71 -5.50 8.14 0.33
N SER A 72 -5.65 9.45 0.10
CA SER A 72 -4.55 10.38 -0.13
C SER A 72 -4.56 11.46 0.94
N ILE A 73 -3.39 11.73 1.53
CA ILE A 73 -3.22 12.71 2.61
C ILE A 73 -2.00 13.59 2.38
N ASP A 74 -2.01 14.80 2.93
CA ASP A 74 -0.78 15.55 3.20
C ASP A 74 -0.12 14.96 4.46
N PRO A 75 1.05 14.34 4.37
CA PRO A 75 1.68 13.65 5.51
C PRO A 75 2.20 14.59 6.60
N ARG A 76 2.26 15.91 6.35
CA ARG A 76 2.73 16.92 7.32
C ARG A 76 1.59 17.46 8.16
N SER A 77 0.45 17.74 7.53
CA SER A 77 -0.71 18.34 8.19
C SER A 77 -1.79 17.33 8.57
N GLY A 78 -1.78 16.14 7.97
CA GLY A 78 -2.85 15.15 8.12
C GLY A 78 -4.10 15.46 7.30
N LYS A 79 -4.14 16.55 6.51
CA LYS A 79 -5.30 16.83 5.66
C LYS A 79 -5.56 15.69 4.67
N ILE A 80 -6.78 15.19 4.64
CA ILE A 80 -7.21 14.22 3.64
C ILE A 80 -7.46 14.96 2.33
N LEU A 81 -6.71 14.59 1.29
CA LEU A 81 -6.78 15.16 -0.05
C LEU A 81 -7.79 14.41 -0.93
N ALA A 82 -7.86 13.09 -0.76
CA ALA A 82 -8.85 12.23 -1.44
C ALA A 82 -9.16 11.01 -0.59
N LEU A 83 -10.44 10.59 -0.61
CA LEU A 83 -10.90 9.39 0.05
C LEU A 83 -11.99 8.73 -0.81
N VAL A 84 -11.68 7.55 -1.36
CA VAL A 84 -12.59 6.76 -2.19
C VAL A 84 -12.79 5.41 -1.55
N GLY A 85 -14.02 5.07 -1.19
CA GLY A 85 -14.36 3.86 -0.43
C GLY A 85 -14.89 2.69 -1.27
N GLY A 86 -14.88 2.79 -2.60
CA GLY A 86 -15.37 1.73 -3.49
C GLY A 86 -15.72 2.24 -4.87
N TYR A 87 -16.20 1.35 -5.73
CA TYR A 87 -16.55 1.64 -7.12
C TYR A 87 -17.69 2.66 -7.25
N SER A 88 -18.77 2.50 -6.48
CA SER A 88 -19.95 3.36 -6.55
C SER A 88 -20.69 3.40 -5.22
N PHE A 89 -20.93 4.60 -4.70
CA PHE A 89 -21.72 4.80 -3.48
C PHE A 89 -23.16 4.32 -3.64
N ASN A 90 -23.75 4.47 -4.83
CA ASN A 90 -25.13 4.01 -5.10
C ASN A 90 -25.25 2.48 -5.07
N SER A 91 -24.20 1.77 -5.48
CA SER A 91 -24.16 0.30 -5.45
C SER A 91 -23.82 -0.26 -4.07
N SER A 92 -22.98 0.44 -3.30
CA SER A 92 -22.59 0.03 -1.96
C SER A 92 -22.20 1.24 -1.12
N LYS A 93 -22.89 1.40 0.02
CA LYS A 93 -22.60 2.44 1.02
C LYS A 93 -21.44 2.06 1.94
N TYR A 94 -20.93 0.84 1.84
CA TYR A 94 -19.81 0.36 2.63
C TYR A 94 -18.52 1.08 2.21
N ASN A 95 -18.04 1.97 3.08
CA ASN A 95 -16.83 2.74 2.82
C ASN A 95 -15.58 1.91 3.20
N ARG A 96 -15.00 1.24 2.22
CA ARG A 96 -13.86 0.35 2.41
C ARG A 96 -12.59 1.08 2.84
N ALA A 97 -12.48 2.37 2.51
CA ALA A 97 -11.35 3.18 2.97
C ALA A 97 -11.28 3.28 4.50
N MET A 98 -12.44 3.25 5.17
CA MET A 98 -12.57 3.42 6.62
C MET A 98 -12.91 2.11 7.35
N GLN A 99 -13.76 1.27 6.74
CA GLN A 99 -14.44 0.17 7.44
C GLN A 99 -13.84 -1.20 7.15
N ALA A 100 -13.32 -1.42 5.93
CA ALA A 100 -12.68 -2.70 5.59
C ALA A 100 -11.34 -2.82 6.32
N LYS A 101 -11.01 -4.04 6.75
CA LYS A 101 -9.73 -4.36 7.42
C LYS A 101 -9.00 -5.49 6.67
N PRO A 102 -8.63 -5.30 5.40
CA PRO A 102 -7.90 -6.32 4.67
C PRO A 102 -6.47 -6.47 5.18
N GLN A 103 -5.93 -7.69 5.09
CA GLN A 103 -4.54 -7.96 5.47
C GLN A 103 -3.56 -7.15 4.61
N LEU A 104 -2.52 -6.62 5.25
CA LEU A 104 -1.52 -5.77 4.60
C LEU A 104 -0.59 -6.52 3.65
N GLY A 105 -0.35 -7.80 3.92
CA GLY A 105 0.67 -8.53 3.21
C GLY A 105 2.03 -7.84 3.29
N SER A 106 2.78 -7.85 2.22
CA SER A 106 4.11 -7.22 2.18
C SER A 106 4.12 -5.68 2.36
N ASN A 107 2.97 -5.02 2.40
CA ASN A 107 2.89 -3.59 2.72
C ASN A 107 3.30 -3.33 4.19
N PHE A 108 3.22 -4.34 5.05
CA PHE A 108 3.65 -4.31 6.45
C PHE A 108 5.17 -4.22 6.64
N LYS A 109 5.98 -4.75 5.71
CA LYS A 109 7.43 -4.93 5.89
C LYS A 109 8.20 -3.67 6.32
N PRO A 110 7.94 -2.46 5.79
CA PRO A 110 8.64 -1.24 6.22
C PRO A 110 8.63 -1.02 7.74
N PHE A 111 7.52 -1.33 8.40
CA PHE A 111 7.38 -1.18 9.85
C PHE A 111 8.27 -2.15 10.62
N LEU A 112 8.36 -3.41 10.18
CA LEU A 112 9.25 -4.40 10.76
C LEU A 112 10.73 -4.02 10.55
N TYR A 113 11.08 -3.54 9.35
CA TYR A 113 12.47 -3.13 9.07
C TYR A 113 12.85 -1.89 9.88
N ALA A 114 11.93 -0.95 10.11
CA ALA A 114 12.16 0.17 11.02
C ALA A 114 12.43 -0.32 12.45
N ALA A 115 11.64 -1.29 12.93
CA ALA A 115 11.88 -1.91 14.23
C ALA A 115 13.27 -2.56 14.31
N ALA A 116 13.69 -3.25 13.27
CA ALA A 116 15.00 -3.89 13.21
C ALA A 116 16.15 -2.86 13.22
N PHE A 117 16.05 -1.80 12.42
CA PHE A 117 17.08 -0.77 12.33
C PHE A 117 17.26 0.00 13.65
N GLU A 118 16.20 0.28 14.39
CA GLU A 118 16.31 0.88 15.74
C GLU A 118 16.82 -0.10 16.80
N ASN A 119 16.90 -1.39 16.48
CA ASN A 119 17.36 -2.44 17.40
C ASN A 119 18.67 -3.10 16.96
N GLY A 120 19.56 -2.35 16.30
CA GLY A 120 20.94 -2.75 16.03
C GLY A 120 21.19 -3.40 14.68
N PHE A 121 20.16 -3.66 13.89
CA PHE A 121 20.34 -4.04 12.49
C PHE A 121 20.62 -2.79 11.65
N ASN A 122 21.18 -2.99 10.46
CA ASN A 122 21.40 -1.92 9.48
C ASN A 122 21.13 -2.44 8.06
N PRO A 123 21.01 -1.57 7.06
CA PRO A 123 20.71 -2.00 5.69
C PRO A 123 21.73 -2.94 5.05
N ALA A 124 23.01 -2.91 5.52
CA ALA A 124 24.07 -3.80 5.07
C ALA A 124 24.04 -5.19 5.74
N THR A 125 23.30 -5.34 6.86
CA THR A 125 23.17 -6.63 7.55
C THR A 125 22.72 -7.72 6.60
N ILE A 126 23.42 -8.86 6.60
CA ILE A 126 23.12 -9.99 5.72
C ILE A 126 22.34 -11.05 6.49
N ILE A 127 21.22 -11.47 5.88
CA ILE A 127 20.46 -12.64 6.30
C ILE A 127 20.36 -13.60 5.12
N ASN A 128 20.50 -14.91 5.40
CA ASN A 128 20.49 -15.92 4.35
C ASN A 128 19.07 -16.19 3.84
N ASP A 129 18.81 -15.90 2.57
CA ASP A 129 17.56 -16.27 1.85
C ASP A 129 17.65 -17.72 1.36
N ALA A 130 17.45 -18.66 2.27
CA ALA A 130 17.51 -20.10 2.05
C ALA A 130 16.29 -20.79 2.67
N PRO A 131 15.93 -21.99 2.21
CA PRO A 131 14.82 -22.76 2.79
C PRO A 131 14.96 -22.84 4.32
N VAL A 132 13.83 -22.64 5.00
CA VAL A 132 13.75 -22.71 6.46
C VAL A 132 12.41 -23.32 6.86
N VAL A 133 12.44 -24.03 7.98
CA VAL A 133 11.27 -24.60 8.63
C VAL A 133 11.20 -24.00 10.03
N PHE A 134 10.06 -23.45 10.39
CA PHE A 134 9.78 -23.02 11.74
C PHE A 134 8.78 -23.96 12.40
N GLU A 135 9.10 -24.37 13.62
CA GLU A 135 8.15 -24.99 14.51
C GLU A 135 7.37 -23.87 15.18
N ASP A 136 6.11 -23.76 14.86
CA ASP A 136 5.23 -22.78 15.50
C ASP A 136 4.22 -23.54 16.38
N GLN A 137 4.23 -23.27 17.67
CA GLN A 137 3.35 -23.95 18.64
C GLN A 137 1.87 -23.68 18.40
N ASN A 138 1.55 -22.65 17.60
CA ASN A 138 0.17 -22.28 17.25
C ASN A 138 -0.25 -22.83 15.87
N LEU A 139 0.65 -23.48 15.13
CA LEU A 139 0.37 -24.11 13.87
C LEU A 139 0.47 -25.64 14.01
N GLU A 140 -0.54 -26.37 13.58
CA GLU A 140 -0.57 -27.85 13.62
C GLU A 140 0.52 -28.51 12.76
N GLU A 141 1.18 -27.73 11.86
CA GLU A 141 2.21 -28.19 10.93
C GLU A 141 3.42 -27.24 10.91
N PHE A 142 4.57 -27.78 10.51
CA PHE A 142 5.79 -27.03 10.26
C PHE A 142 5.58 -25.96 9.19
N TRP A 143 5.80 -24.69 9.53
CA TRP A 143 5.67 -23.60 8.59
C TRP A 143 6.92 -23.42 7.72
N ARG A 144 6.73 -23.37 6.41
CA ARG A 144 7.80 -23.25 5.40
C ARG A 144 7.56 -22.02 4.52
N PRO A 145 7.97 -20.82 4.96
CA PRO A 145 7.79 -19.60 4.16
C PRO A 145 8.57 -19.68 2.85
N LYS A 146 7.96 -19.14 1.77
CA LYS A 146 8.56 -19.06 0.44
C LYS A 146 8.53 -17.63 -0.07
N ASN A 147 9.51 -17.27 -0.90
CA ASN A 147 9.43 -16.03 -1.67
C ASN A 147 8.34 -16.13 -2.75
N ALA A 148 7.74 -14.99 -3.13
CA ALA A 148 6.73 -14.95 -4.19
C ALA A 148 7.25 -15.48 -5.54
N SER A 149 8.55 -15.40 -5.78
CA SER A 149 9.21 -15.99 -6.97
C SER A 149 9.37 -17.50 -6.91
N GLY A 150 9.13 -18.14 -5.76
CA GLY A 150 9.46 -19.55 -5.50
C GLY A 150 10.97 -19.86 -5.40
N LYS A 151 11.84 -18.84 -5.56
CA LYS A 151 13.32 -19.00 -5.55
C LYS A 151 13.91 -18.47 -4.26
N PHE A 152 15.10 -18.96 -3.93
CA PHE A 152 15.96 -18.50 -2.85
C PHE A 152 17.21 -17.85 -3.44
N TYR A 153 17.78 -16.88 -2.74
CA TYR A 153 18.83 -16.01 -3.30
C TYR A 153 20.13 -16.01 -2.49
N GLY A 154 20.18 -16.83 -1.41
CA GLY A 154 21.37 -16.91 -0.54
C GLY A 154 21.58 -15.68 0.35
N PRO A 155 22.84 -15.38 0.71
CA PRO A 155 23.16 -14.22 1.54
C PRO A 155 22.61 -12.94 0.93
N THR A 156 21.72 -12.25 1.65
CA THR A 156 20.96 -11.09 1.14
C THR A 156 21.02 -9.96 2.14
N ARG A 157 21.45 -8.77 1.72
CA ARG A 157 21.42 -7.55 2.54
C ARG A 157 19.99 -7.14 2.84
N LEU A 158 19.73 -6.57 4.02
CA LEU A 158 18.41 -6.10 4.41
C LEU A 158 17.86 -5.05 3.44
N ARG A 159 18.70 -4.14 2.90
CA ARG A 159 18.29 -3.22 1.83
C ARG A 159 17.68 -3.98 0.66
N GLU A 160 18.38 -4.96 0.12
CA GLU A 160 17.92 -5.72 -1.04
C GLU A 160 16.66 -6.54 -0.72
N ALA A 161 16.61 -7.09 0.50
CA ALA A 161 15.45 -7.86 0.95
C ALA A 161 14.17 -7.03 1.05
N LEU A 162 14.22 -5.81 1.59
CA LEU A 162 13.07 -4.89 1.65
C LEU A 162 12.67 -4.40 0.25
N LEU A 163 13.66 -3.99 -0.55
CA LEU A 163 13.49 -3.49 -1.91
C LEU A 163 12.79 -4.51 -2.82
N GLN A 164 13.23 -5.79 -2.77
CA GLN A 164 12.65 -6.90 -3.54
C GLN A 164 11.50 -7.59 -2.82
N SER A 165 11.19 -7.14 -1.61
CA SER A 165 10.10 -7.71 -0.80
C SER A 165 10.28 -9.21 -0.48
N ARG A 166 11.52 -9.66 -0.15
CA ARG A 166 11.83 -11.06 0.17
C ARG A 166 11.10 -11.52 1.42
N ASN A 167 10.39 -12.64 1.33
CA ASN A 167 9.62 -13.18 2.45
C ASN A 167 10.52 -13.86 3.48
N VAL A 168 11.39 -14.77 3.01
CA VAL A 168 12.20 -15.62 3.89
C VAL A 168 13.14 -14.80 4.75
N VAL A 169 13.82 -13.81 4.15
CA VAL A 169 14.68 -12.87 4.88
C VAL A 169 13.87 -12.10 5.93
N THR A 170 12.67 -11.64 5.60
CA THR A 170 11.82 -10.88 6.53
C THR A 170 11.35 -11.73 7.71
N VAL A 171 11.01 -13.00 7.47
CA VAL A 171 10.61 -13.93 8.55
C VAL A 171 11.79 -14.23 9.48
N ARG A 172 12.99 -14.49 8.92
CA ARG A 172 14.21 -14.66 9.72
C ARG A 172 14.54 -13.41 10.53
N LEU A 173 14.44 -12.22 9.93
CA LEU A 173 14.64 -10.96 10.60
C LEU A 173 13.71 -10.79 11.81
N LEU A 174 12.42 -11.12 11.66
CA LEU A 174 11.48 -11.09 12.77
C LEU A 174 11.83 -12.10 13.85
N ASN A 175 12.23 -13.32 13.46
CA ASN A 175 12.66 -14.35 14.40
C ASN A 175 13.86 -13.88 15.23
N ASP A 176 14.84 -13.27 14.59
CA ASP A 176 16.05 -12.77 15.25
C ASP A 176 15.77 -11.54 16.13
N LEU A 177 14.88 -10.65 15.71
CA LEU A 177 14.46 -9.46 16.46
C LEU A 177 13.55 -9.81 17.65
N GLY A 178 12.69 -10.82 17.49
CA GLY A 178 11.69 -11.25 18.45
C GLY A 178 10.33 -10.59 18.27
N ILE A 179 9.27 -11.39 18.35
CA ILE A 179 7.86 -10.98 18.13
C ILE A 179 7.44 -9.91 19.14
N SER A 180 7.65 -10.15 20.43
CA SER A 180 7.21 -9.22 21.49
C SER A 180 7.87 -7.84 21.35
N LYS A 181 9.19 -7.79 21.06
CA LYS A 181 9.91 -6.54 20.83
C LYS A 181 9.36 -5.79 19.61
N THR A 182 9.09 -6.52 18.52
CA THR A 182 8.49 -5.97 17.31
C THR A 182 7.09 -5.41 17.58
N LYS A 183 6.21 -6.15 18.26
CA LYS A 183 4.86 -5.68 18.61
C LYS A 183 4.91 -4.41 19.46
N ASN A 184 5.79 -4.33 20.44
CA ASN A 184 5.97 -3.12 21.25
C ASN A 184 6.43 -1.92 20.41
N TYR A 185 7.31 -2.13 19.45
CA TYR A 185 7.75 -1.06 18.54
C TYR A 185 6.63 -0.56 17.63
N LEU A 186 5.82 -1.48 17.11
CA LEU A 186 4.72 -1.16 16.20
C LEU A 186 3.64 -0.27 16.83
N THR A 187 3.46 -0.29 18.15
CA THR A 187 2.50 0.61 18.84
C THR A 187 2.82 2.09 18.62
N ARG A 188 4.08 2.44 18.36
CA ARG A 188 4.50 3.81 18.07
C ARG A 188 3.85 4.35 16.78
N PHE A 189 3.59 3.50 15.79
CA PHE A 189 2.85 3.85 14.58
C PHE A 189 1.34 3.93 14.80
N GLY A 190 0.83 3.26 15.84
CA GLY A 190 -0.60 3.18 16.14
C GLY A 190 -1.19 1.78 15.98
N PHE A 191 -0.36 0.75 15.76
CA PHE A 191 -0.85 -0.63 15.78
C PHE A 191 -1.31 -1.01 17.19
N GLU A 192 -2.44 -1.71 17.27
CA GLU A 192 -2.97 -2.24 18.52
C GLU A 192 -2.21 -3.53 18.89
N ARG A 193 -1.38 -3.47 19.93
CA ARG A 193 -0.48 -4.55 20.32
C ARG A 193 -1.17 -5.91 20.44
N ASP A 194 -2.31 -5.93 21.12
CA ASP A 194 -3.01 -7.19 21.45
C ASP A 194 -3.79 -7.77 20.26
N SER A 195 -4.02 -6.95 19.22
CA SER A 195 -4.62 -7.40 17.97
C SER A 195 -3.61 -7.97 16.97
N LEU A 196 -2.30 -7.76 17.22
CA LEU A 196 -1.25 -8.29 16.36
C LEU A 196 -1.03 -9.79 16.63
N PRO A 197 -0.80 -10.63 15.60
CA PRO A 197 -0.48 -12.05 15.77
C PRO A 197 0.69 -12.29 16.72
N GLU A 198 0.66 -13.42 17.42
CA GLU A 198 1.72 -13.85 18.34
C GLU A 198 2.71 -14.84 17.69
N ASP A 199 2.67 -14.94 16.35
CA ASP A 199 3.48 -15.85 15.57
C ASP A 199 4.26 -15.14 14.45
N LEU A 200 5.13 -15.87 13.76
CA LEU A 200 5.97 -15.34 12.69
C LEU A 200 5.22 -14.89 11.43
N SER A 201 3.91 -15.20 11.30
CA SER A 201 3.11 -14.76 10.14
C SER A 201 2.98 -13.25 10.06
N ILE A 202 3.11 -12.54 11.20
CA ILE A 202 3.12 -11.06 11.24
C ILE A 202 4.19 -10.47 10.31
N ALA A 203 5.34 -11.16 10.11
CA ALA A 203 6.38 -10.73 9.17
C ALA A 203 5.86 -10.58 7.74
N LEU A 204 4.82 -11.31 7.39
CA LEU A 204 4.19 -11.29 6.07
C LEU A 204 2.90 -10.45 6.02
N GLY A 205 2.61 -9.73 7.10
CA GLY A 205 1.47 -8.81 7.16
C GLY A 205 0.12 -9.53 7.27
N SER A 206 0.03 -10.58 8.09
CA SER A 206 -1.21 -11.28 8.40
C SER A 206 -2.22 -10.44 9.20
N TYR A 207 -1.85 -9.23 9.59
CA TYR A 207 -2.70 -8.28 10.28
C TYR A 207 -3.49 -7.39 9.30
N GLY A 208 -4.78 -7.18 9.60
CA GLY A 208 -5.68 -6.37 8.78
C GLY A 208 -5.95 -4.99 9.36
N ILE A 209 -5.81 -3.95 8.53
CA ILE A 209 -6.17 -2.57 8.86
C ILE A 209 -6.88 -1.89 7.69
N SER A 210 -7.59 -0.79 8.00
CA SER A 210 -8.21 -0.01 6.92
C SER A 210 -7.18 0.77 6.09
N PRO A 211 -7.48 1.07 4.82
CA PRO A 211 -6.66 1.97 4.00
C PRO A 211 -6.38 3.31 4.68
N TYR A 212 -7.34 3.86 5.41
CA TYR A 212 -7.17 5.05 6.22
C TYR A 212 -6.08 4.89 7.27
N LYS A 213 -6.13 3.81 8.07
CA LYS A 213 -5.11 3.52 9.09
C LYS A 213 -3.75 3.23 8.46
N ASN A 214 -3.72 2.57 7.31
CA ASN A 214 -2.47 2.35 6.59
C ASN A 214 -1.84 3.68 6.13
N ALA A 215 -2.63 4.63 5.62
CA ALA A 215 -2.15 5.96 5.27
C ALA A 215 -1.63 6.72 6.51
N GLU A 216 -2.35 6.68 7.63
CA GLU A 216 -1.92 7.25 8.91
C GLU A 216 -0.56 6.68 9.34
N PHE A 217 -0.39 5.37 9.33
CA PHE A 217 0.84 4.72 9.81
C PHE A 217 2.04 4.98 8.86
N PHE A 218 1.83 4.92 7.56
CA PHE A 218 2.87 5.25 6.59
C PHE A 218 3.28 6.73 6.61
N SER A 219 2.40 7.63 7.08
CA SER A 219 2.72 9.05 7.18
C SER A 219 3.93 9.32 8.08
N VAL A 220 4.18 8.45 9.05
CA VAL A 220 5.37 8.52 9.90
C VAL A 220 6.66 8.49 9.06
N PHE A 221 6.73 7.64 8.04
CA PHE A 221 7.87 7.62 7.12
C PHE A 221 7.92 8.87 6.23
N ALA A 222 6.77 9.29 5.69
CA ALA A 222 6.68 10.44 4.81
C ALA A 222 6.97 11.78 5.53
N ASN A 223 6.74 11.83 6.85
CA ASN A 223 6.92 13.01 7.71
C ASN A 223 8.17 12.94 8.60
N GLY A 224 9.20 12.20 8.16
CA GLY A 224 10.50 12.18 8.85
C GLY A 224 10.47 11.59 10.26
N GLY A 225 9.57 10.66 10.53
CA GLY A 225 9.42 9.98 11.82
C GLY A 225 8.33 10.54 12.74
N LYS A 226 7.67 11.63 12.35
CA LYS A 226 6.61 12.26 13.15
C LYS A 226 5.26 11.64 12.87
N LYS A 227 4.47 11.42 13.92
CA LYS A 227 3.09 10.93 13.81
C LYS A 227 2.14 12.06 13.50
N ILE A 228 1.14 11.80 12.68
CA ILE A 228 0.01 12.69 12.42
C ILE A 228 -1.32 11.95 12.59
N ASN A 229 -2.38 12.70 12.80
CA ASN A 229 -3.75 12.17 12.79
C ASN A 229 -4.48 12.73 11.56
N PRO A 230 -4.84 11.90 10.57
CA PRO A 230 -5.53 12.40 9.40
C PRO A 230 -6.90 13.00 9.71
N THR A 231 -7.24 14.11 9.06
CA THR A 231 -8.52 14.81 9.24
C THR A 231 -9.12 15.24 7.91
N TYR A 232 -10.45 15.24 7.86
CA TYR A 232 -11.24 15.76 6.74
C TYR A 232 -12.10 16.98 7.13
N ILE A 233 -12.06 17.40 8.41
CA ILE A 233 -12.72 18.62 8.88
C ILE A 233 -11.65 19.69 9.03
N GLU A 234 -11.76 20.75 8.24
CA GLU A 234 -10.83 21.88 8.29
C GLU A 234 -11.33 22.97 9.22
N LYS A 235 -12.62 23.26 9.17
CA LYS A 235 -13.25 24.23 10.06
C LYS A 235 -14.74 23.99 10.23
N ILE A 236 -15.31 24.47 11.32
CA ILE A 236 -16.74 24.52 11.57
C ILE A 236 -17.10 25.99 11.82
N VAL A 237 -18.15 26.47 11.16
CA VAL A 237 -18.69 27.83 11.35
C VAL A 237 -20.13 27.77 11.84
N ASP A 238 -20.55 28.74 12.62
CA ASP A 238 -21.96 28.92 13.02
C ASP A 238 -22.79 29.52 11.86
N LYS A 239 -24.09 29.69 12.11
CA LYS A 239 -25.03 30.28 11.14
C LYS A 239 -24.70 31.73 10.77
N ASP A 240 -23.96 32.44 11.60
CA ASP A 240 -23.58 33.86 11.43
C ASP A 240 -22.19 33.96 10.75
N GLY A 241 -21.57 32.85 10.40
CA GLY A 241 -20.27 32.76 9.76
C GLY A 241 -19.09 32.87 10.73
N ASN A 242 -19.36 32.91 12.03
CA ASN A 242 -18.29 32.85 13.01
C ASN A 242 -17.74 31.46 13.11
N GLU A 243 -16.46 31.39 13.18
CA GLU A 243 -15.78 30.11 13.31
C GLU A 243 -15.93 29.63 14.76
N ILE A 244 -16.55 28.45 14.95
CA ILE A 244 -16.76 27.80 16.26
C ILE A 244 -15.69 26.78 16.58
N PHE A 245 -14.75 26.57 15.66
CA PHE A 245 -13.68 25.60 15.77
C PHE A 245 -12.46 26.03 14.97
N PHE A 246 -11.37 26.33 15.64
CA PHE A 246 -10.16 26.83 15.04
C PHE A 246 -8.89 26.32 15.56
N ASP A 247 -8.74 26.11 16.89
CA ASP A 247 -7.48 25.67 17.48
C ASP A 247 -7.63 24.26 18.00
N GLN A 248 -6.82 23.38 17.48
CA GLN A 248 -6.72 21.99 17.93
C GLN A 248 -6.46 21.89 19.44
N LYS A 249 -5.93 22.94 20.07
CA LYS A 249 -5.72 23.01 21.51
C LYS A 249 -7.00 23.21 22.32
N ASP A 250 -8.02 23.81 21.73
CA ASP A 250 -9.30 24.07 22.40
C ASP A 250 -10.32 22.92 22.29
N LEU A 251 -10.06 21.96 21.38
CA LEU A 251 -10.90 20.78 21.22
C LEU A 251 -10.92 19.86 22.44
N SER A 252 -9.88 19.90 23.25
CA SER A 252 -9.77 19.07 24.45
C SER A 252 -10.85 19.33 25.50
N LYS A 253 -11.70 20.36 25.32
CA LYS A 253 -12.66 20.82 26.32
C LYS A 253 -14.14 20.69 25.93
N THR A 254 -14.45 20.15 24.73
CA THR A 254 -15.83 20.11 24.25
C THR A 254 -16.29 18.70 23.85
N THR A 255 -17.61 18.46 23.94
CA THR A 255 -18.27 17.24 23.46
C THR A 255 -18.01 16.93 21.98
N LEU A 256 -17.40 17.84 21.24
CA LEU A 256 -16.96 17.64 19.87
C LEU A 256 -15.80 16.64 19.77
N GLU A 257 -14.97 16.51 20.80
CA GLU A 257 -13.87 15.52 20.85
C GLU A 257 -14.34 14.07 20.61
N GLN A 258 -15.52 13.76 21.09
CA GLN A 258 -16.12 12.45 20.89
C GLN A 258 -16.55 12.19 19.45
N TRP A 259 -16.77 13.26 18.66
CA TRP A 259 -17.31 13.18 17.30
C TRP A 259 -16.24 13.19 16.22
N ILE A 260 -15.15 13.94 16.40
CA ILE A 260 -14.13 14.16 15.38
C ILE A 260 -12.78 13.53 15.70
N GLY A 261 -12.69 12.85 16.85
CA GLY A 261 -11.45 12.21 17.30
C GLY A 261 -10.49 13.17 18.01
N LYS A 262 -9.39 12.63 18.52
CA LYS A 262 -8.37 13.38 19.25
C LYS A 262 -7.77 14.49 18.41
N PRO A 263 -7.37 15.63 19.03
CA PRO A 263 -6.74 16.75 18.33
C PRO A 263 -5.53 16.33 17.51
N LEU A 264 -5.34 17.00 16.40
CA LEU A 264 -4.40 16.68 15.33
C LEU A 264 -2.93 16.88 15.66
N ILE A 265 -2.63 17.63 16.72
CA ILE A 265 -1.26 17.91 17.13
C ILE A 265 -1.16 17.74 18.65
N GLU A 266 -0.81 16.54 19.11
CA GLU A 266 0.04 16.44 20.29
C GLU A 266 1.40 17.04 19.91
N GLU A 267 2.12 17.68 20.87
CA GLU A 267 3.48 18.17 20.66
C GLU A 267 4.24 17.31 19.67
N GLU A 268 4.99 17.91 18.72
CA GLU A 268 5.71 17.21 17.64
C GLU A 268 6.55 16.05 18.19
N THR A 269 5.92 14.91 18.50
CA THR A 269 6.58 13.74 19.03
C THR A 269 6.97 12.83 17.89
N PHE A 270 8.26 12.53 17.81
CA PHE A 270 8.74 11.50 16.90
C PHE A 270 8.23 10.13 17.36
N ALA A 271 7.51 9.46 16.48
CA ALA A 271 7.12 8.07 16.68
C ALA A 271 8.33 7.14 16.52
N ILE A 272 9.23 7.48 15.58
CA ILE A 272 10.48 6.74 15.32
C ILE A 272 11.64 7.72 15.11
N ASP A 273 12.86 7.22 15.23
CA ASP A 273 14.07 7.98 14.92
C ASP A 273 14.03 8.52 13.48
N PRO A 274 14.23 9.83 13.24
CA PRO A 274 14.26 10.42 11.90
C PRO A 274 15.26 9.73 10.96
N ARG A 275 16.38 9.22 11.49
CA ARG A 275 17.39 8.50 10.72
C ARG A 275 16.84 7.17 10.20
N VAL A 276 16.06 6.45 11.02
CA VAL A 276 15.37 5.21 10.62
C VAL A 276 14.30 5.49 9.59
N SER A 277 13.51 6.55 9.79
CA SER A 277 12.51 7.01 8.81
C SER A 277 13.16 7.29 7.44
N PHE A 278 14.29 8.02 7.44
CA PHE A 278 15.05 8.31 6.22
C PHE A 278 15.57 7.04 5.54
N VAL A 279 16.21 6.13 6.29
CA VAL A 279 16.79 4.89 5.73
C VAL A 279 15.71 4.01 5.11
N VAL A 280 14.57 3.83 5.78
CA VAL A 280 13.44 3.08 5.22
C VAL A 280 12.91 3.77 3.96
N THR A 281 12.72 5.09 3.98
CA THR A 281 12.26 5.88 2.83
C THR A 281 13.24 5.78 1.66
N ASP A 282 14.54 5.83 1.90
CA ASP A 282 15.56 5.70 0.86
C ASP A 282 15.53 4.32 0.18
N ILE A 283 15.38 3.24 0.97
CA ILE A 283 15.19 1.89 0.42
C ILE A 283 13.90 1.82 -0.41
N LEU A 284 12.80 2.42 0.05
CA LEU A 284 11.53 2.43 -0.67
C LEU A 284 11.56 3.32 -1.94
N ARG A 285 12.37 4.38 -1.96
CA ARG A 285 12.67 5.13 -3.20
C ARG A 285 13.44 4.27 -4.20
N GLU A 286 14.37 3.49 -3.73
CA GLU A 286 15.08 2.55 -4.59
C GLU A 286 14.15 1.45 -5.10
N ALA A 287 13.16 1.00 -4.30
CA ALA A 287 12.14 0.03 -4.72
C ALA A 287 11.26 0.56 -5.86
N THR A 288 11.05 1.88 -5.96
CA THR A 288 10.34 2.50 -7.08
C THR A 288 11.22 2.66 -8.34
N ARG A 289 12.52 2.53 -8.19
CA ARG A 289 13.47 2.62 -9.32
C ARG A 289 13.81 1.26 -9.92
N ARG A 290 14.10 0.25 -9.11
CA ARG A 290 14.56 -1.08 -9.58
C ARG A 290 13.87 -2.26 -8.91
N GLY A 291 12.94 -2.01 -7.97
CA GLY A 291 12.22 -3.03 -7.22
C GLY A 291 10.80 -3.27 -7.72
N THR A 292 9.94 -3.65 -6.76
CA THR A 292 8.54 -4.03 -7.04
C THR A 292 7.66 -2.86 -7.48
N GLY A 293 8.05 -1.61 -7.19
CA GLY A 293 7.33 -0.38 -7.55
C GLY A 293 7.82 0.31 -8.82
N ARG A 294 8.66 -0.33 -9.64
CA ARG A 294 9.37 0.28 -10.78
C ARG A 294 8.49 0.97 -11.83
N ALA A 295 7.19 0.69 -11.88
CA ALA A 295 6.28 1.35 -12.81
C ALA A 295 6.11 2.86 -12.52
N ILE A 296 6.45 3.32 -11.30
CA ILE A 296 6.45 4.75 -10.93
C ILE A 296 7.39 5.59 -11.82
N LYS A 297 8.39 4.98 -12.45
CA LYS A 297 9.26 5.67 -13.42
C LYS A 297 8.50 6.42 -14.52
N LYS A 298 7.27 6.04 -14.82
CA LYS A 298 6.40 6.76 -15.76
C LYS A 298 6.20 8.22 -15.38
N LEU A 299 6.19 8.54 -14.09
CA LEU A 299 6.03 9.91 -13.59
C LEU A 299 7.29 10.77 -13.80
N GLN A 300 8.39 10.20 -14.27
CA GLN A 300 9.69 10.88 -14.44
C GLN A 300 10.17 11.63 -13.19
N ARG A 301 9.77 11.11 -12.00
CA ARG A 301 10.08 11.64 -10.68
C ARG A 301 10.84 10.58 -9.90
N ASP A 302 11.81 11.02 -9.08
CA ASP A 302 12.65 10.14 -8.29
C ASP A 302 12.56 10.41 -6.77
N ASP A 303 11.70 11.32 -6.38
CA ASP A 303 11.41 11.67 -4.98
C ASP A 303 10.31 10.84 -4.33
N PHE A 304 9.60 9.99 -5.08
CA PHE A 304 8.61 9.08 -4.53
C PHE A 304 9.23 7.79 -3.99
N ALA A 305 8.87 7.46 -2.75
CA ALA A 305 9.05 6.16 -2.15
C ALA A 305 7.78 5.32 -2.32
N GLY A 306 7.88 4.00 -2.31
CA GLY A 306 6.68 3.17 -2.40
C GLY A 306 6.87 1.71 -2.04
N LYS A 307 5.78 1.10 -1.57
CA LYS A 307 5.74 -0.31 -1.20
C LYS A 307 4.51 -1.00 -1.76
N THR A 308 4.72 -2.12 -2.45
CA THR A 308 3.65 -3.04 -2.85
C THR A 308 3.28 -3.96 -1.69
N GLY A 309 2.02 -4.33 -1.60
CA GLY A 309 1.52 -5.41 -0.76
C GLY A 309 0.80 -6.46 -1.60
N THR A 310 0.96 -7.71 -1.22
CA THR A 310 0.21 -8.84 -1.77
C THR A 310 0.12 -9.88 -0.65
N THR A 311 -1.08 -10.34 -0.36
CA THR A 311 -1.31 -11.41 0.60
C THR A 311 -1.11 -12.78 -0.05
N ASN A 312 -1.05 -13.80 0.77
CA ASN A 312 -1.07 -15.18 0.28
C ASN A 312 -2.30 -15.39 -0.61
N ASN A 313 -2.16 -16.21 -1.65
CA ASN A 313 -3.20 -16.48 -2.66
C ASN A 313 -3.70 -15.23 -3.42
N SER A 314 -3.01 -14.08 -3.33
CA SER A 314 -3.42 -12.83 -3.96
C SER A 314 -4.87 -12.42 -3.65
N GLU A 315 -5.31 -12.56 -2.39
CA GLU A 315 -6.67 -12.19 -1.96
C GLU A 315 -6.81 -10.68 -1.78
N SER A 316 -5.73 -10.02 -1.42
CA SER A 316 -5.66 -8.59 -1.17
C SER A 316 -4.35 -8.03 -1.68
N THR A 317 -4.43 -6.91 -2.39
CA THR A 317 -3.26 -6.23 -2.94
C THR A 317 -3.24 -4.77 -2.53
N TRP A 318 -2.04 -4.23 -2.37
CA TRP A 318 -1.79 -2.89 -1.90
C TRP A 318 -0.70 -2.19 -2.69
N PHE A 319 -0.82 -0.89 -2.74
CA PHE A 319 0.29 -0.02 -3.04
C PHE A 319 0.20 1.26 -2.19
N THR A 320 1.28 1.57 -1.48
CA THR A 320 1.44 2.84 -0.77
C THR A 320 2.64 3.56 -1.35
N GLY A 321 2.41 4.75 -1.90
CA GLY A 321 3.45 5.60 -2.48
C GLY A 321 3.39 7.00 -1.90
N TYR A 322 4.55 7.61 -1.66
CA TYR A 322 4.64 8.91 -0.97
C TYR A 322 5.92 9.69 -1.28
N ASN A 323 5.85 10.98 -1.07
CA ASN A 323 6.95 11.86 -0.72
C ASN A 323 6.53 12.70 0.51
N ASN A 324 7.23 13.76 0.89
CA ASN A 324 6.84 14.56 2.04
C ASN A 324 5.70 15.56 1.78
N LYS A 325 5.13 15.60 0.58
CA LYS A 325 4.01 16.48 0.20
C LYS A 325 2.70 15.73 0.06
N ILE A 326 2.78 14.47 -0.34
CA ILE A 326 1.62 13.62 -0.55
C ILE A 326 1.94 12.17 -0.21
N LEU A 327 0.99 11.51 0.42
CA LEU A 327 0.98 10.08 0.63
C LEU A 327 -0.34 9.53 0.13
N THR A 328 -0.27 8.52 -0.71
CA THR A 328 -1.47 7.85 -1.22
C THR A 328 -1.34 6.34 -1.06
N THR A 329 -2.34 5.73 -0.43
CA THR A 329 -2.47 4.28 -0.33
C THR A 329 -3.68 3.79 -1.11
N VAL A 330 -3.51 2.68 -1.79
CA VAL A 330 -4.56 1.99 -2.56
C VAL A 330 -4.62 0.55 -2.10
N TRP A 331 -5.83 0.10 -1.83
CA TRP A 331 -6.18 -1.30 -1.64
C TRP A 331 -7.04 -1.78 -2.82
N PHE A 332 -6.87 -3.05 -3.20
CA PHE A 332 -7.66 -3.71 -4.22
C PHE A 332 -7.91 -5.18 -3.82
N GLY A 333 -9.18 -5.62 -3.85
CA GLY A 333 -9.57 -6.95 -3.41
C GLY A 333 -11.08 -7.15 -3.41
N PHE A 334 -11.54 -8.27 -2.87
CA PHE A 334 -12.95 -8.54 -2.65
C PHE A 334 -13.35 -8.26 -1.22
N ASP A 335 -14.62 -7.91 -0.98
CA ASP A 335 -15.15 -7.71 0.38
C ASP A 335 -15.09 -8.99 1.21
N GLN A 336 -15.37 -10.14 0.59
CA GLN A 336 -15.10 -11.45 1.15
C GLN A 336 -13.78 -11.94 0.55
N PRO A 337 -12.76 -12.22 1.37
CA PRO A 337 -11.45 -12.62 0.89
C PRO A 337 -11.54 -13.84 -0.03
N ARG A 338 -11.07 -13.68 -1.25
CA ARG A 338 -10.90 -14.73 -2.25
C ARG A 338 -9.81 -14.34 -3.23
N SER A 339 -9.25 -15.30 -3.93
CA SER A 339 -8.17 -15.06 -4.89
C SER A 339 -8.60 -14.11 -6.00
N LEU A 340 -7.76 -13.13 -6.28
CA LEU A 340 -7.89 -12.25 -7.44
C LEU A 340 -7.48 -12.93 -8.75
N GLY A 341 -6.77 -14.05 -8.65
CA GLY A 341 -6.24 -14.83 -9.78
C GLY A 341 -4.72 -14.88 -9.80
N GLN A 342 -4.19 -15.68 -10.73
CA GLN A 342 -2.74 -15.82 -10.89
C GLN A 342 -2.10 -14.52 -11.39
N LYS A 343 -0.94 -14.16 -10.81
CA LYS A 343 -0.15 -12.96 -11.16
C LYS A 343 -0.83 -11.63 -10.83
N GLU A 344 -1.90 -11.66 -10.04
CA GLU A 344 -2.51 -10.45 -9.51
C GLU A 344 -1.75 -10.02 -8.23
N TYR A 345 -0.85 -9.07 -8.42
CA TYR A 345 0.03 -8.53 -7.37
C TYR A 345 -0.26 -7.05 -7.15
N GLY A 346 0.21 -6.50 -6.05
CA GLY A 346 0.12 -5.05 -5.81
C GLY A 346 0.72 -4.20 -6.94
N SER A 347 1.71 -4.73 -7.67
CA SER A 347 2.31 -4.07 -8.83
C SER A 347 1.45 -4.11 -10.10
N THR A 348 0.48 -5.03 -10.21
CA THR A 348 -0.37 -5.21 -11.40
C THR A 348 -1.80 -4.74 -11.19
N THR A 349 -2.21 -4.48 -9.96
CA THR A 349 -3.57 -4.11 -9.57
C THR A 349 -3.60 -2.75 -8.84
N ALA A 350 -3.13 -2.65 -7.61
CA ALA A 350 -3.19 -1.44 -6.81
C ALA A 350 -2.26 -0.31 -7.33
N LEU A 351 -1.03 -0.65 -7.79
CA LEU A 351 -0.10 0.33 -8.33
C LEU A 351 -0.61 1.04 -9.60
N PRO A 352 -1.25 0.39 -10.59
CA PRO A 352 -1.86 1.08 -11.72
C PRO A 352 -2.95 2.10 -11.30
N ILE A 353 -3.75 1.81 -10.28
CA ILE A 353 -4.74 2.75 -9.75
C ILE A 353 -4.04 3.97 -9.12
N TRP A 354 -3.02 3.72 -8.32
CA TRP A 354 -2.18 4.77 -7.75
C TRP A 354 -1.53 5.64 -8.82
N LEU A 355 -0.99 5.02 -9.88
CA LEU A 355 -0.38 5.75 -11.00
C LEU A 355 -1.39 6.62 -11.73
N GLY A 356 -2.57 6.10 -12.06
CA GLY A 356 -3.62 6.89 -12.71
C GLY A 356 -4.01 8.12 -11.89
N TYR A 357 -4.16 7.97 -10.57
CA TYR A 357 -4.41 9.10 -9.69
C TYR A 357 -3.24 10.11 -9.68
N MET A 358 -2.00 9.63 -9.65
CA MET A 358 -0.83 10.50 -9.59
C MET A 358 -0.53 11.18 -10.93
N GLU A 359 -0.77 10.52 -12.06
CA GLU A 359 -0.57 11.11 -13.40
C GLU A 359 -1.40 12.40 -13.58
N ASP A 360 -2.59 12.46 -12.98
CA ASP A 360 -3.47 13.64 -13.05
C ASP A 360 -2.98 14.82 -12.18
N ILE A 361 -2.21 14.56 -11.12
CA ILE A 361 -1.89 15.59 -10.11
C ILE A 361 -0.40 15.85 -9.91
N VAL A 362 0.48 14.99 -10.45
CA VAL A 362 1.93 15.01 -10.15
C VAL A 362 2.60 16.35 -10.46
N ASP A 363 2.16 17.05 -11.49
CA ASP A 363 2.71 18.36 -11.89
C ASP A 363 2.38 19.47 -10.88
N SER A 364 1.31 19.28 -10.08
CA SER A 364 0.95 20.21 -9.01
C SER A 364 1.69 19.92 -7.69
N ILE A 365 2.39 18.79 -7.60
CA ILE A 365 3.10 18.39 -6.40
C ILE A 365 4.56 18.86 -6.49
N GLU A 366 4.96 19.69 -5.51
CA GLU A 366 6.33 20.12 -5.38
C GLU A 366 7.32 18.94 -5.31
N TYR A 367 8.43 19.04 -6.07
CA TYR A 367 9.51 18.06 -6.00
C TYR A 367 10.19 18.13 -4.62
N SER A 368 10.24 17.02 -3.92
CA SER A 368 10.68 16.99 -2.54
C SER A 368 11.39 15.68 -2.17
N PRO A 369 12.67 15.55 -2.54
CA PRO A 369 13.47 14.40 -2.11
C PRO A 369 13.71 14.45 -0.59
N PRO A 370 13.85 13.27 0.07
CA PRO A 370 14.13 13.23 1.50
C PRO A 370 15.49 13.87 1.81
N VAL A 371 15.52 14.62 2.91
CA VAL A 371 16.75 15.24 3.44
C VAL A 371 17.46 14.25 4.37
N ILE A 372 18.76 14.11 4.20
CA ILE A 372 19.58 13.24 5.05
C ILE A 372 19.64 13.84 6.46
N PRO A 373 19.19 13.14 7.50
CA PRO A 373 19.29 13.60 8.87
C PRO A 373 20.74 13.69 9.36
N ALA A 374 20.98 14.53 10.38
CA ALA A 374 22.26 14.55 11.08
C ALA A 374 22.56 13.19 11.74
N ASN A 375 23.83 12.89 11.94
CA ASN A 375 24.32 11.65 12.59
C ASN A 375 23.90 10.38 11.84
N LEU A 376 23.83 10.46 10.52
CA LEU A 376 23.71 9.33 9.61
C LEU A 376 24.93 9.33 8.68
N ILE A 377 25.70 8.26 8.69
CA ILE A 377 26.97 8.16 7.97
C ILE A 377 26.79 7.31 6.71
N ALA A 378 27.20 7.82 5.55
CA ALA A 378 27.29 7.04 4.33
C ALA A 378 28.67 6.41 4.21
N LYS A 379 28.75 5.07 4.19
CA LYS A 379 30.01 4.33 4.00
C LYS A 379 29.97 3.53 2.71
N LYS A 380 31.11 3.42 2.05
CA LYS A 380 31.30 2.54 0.92
C LYS A 380 31.47 1.11 1.41
N ILE A 381 30.61 0.20 0.97
CA ILE A 381 30.60 -1.21 1.37
C ILE A 381 30.79 -2.15 0.19
N ASN A 382 31.27 -3.35 0.45
CA ASN A 382 31.18 -4.47 -0.47
C ASN A 382 29.74 -5.00 -0.47
N LEU A 383 29.08 -4.97 -1.60
CA LEU A 383 27.66 -5.34 -1.73
C LEU A 383 27.38 -6.84 -1.56
N ALA A 384 28.42 -7.68 -1.62
CA ALA A 384 28.27 -9.13 -1.45
C ALA A 384 28.26 -9.56 0.03
N ASN A 385 29.08 -8.88 0.88
CA ASN A 385 29.24 -9.26 2.29
C ASN A 385 28.81 -8.18 3.30
N GLY A 386 28.43 -6.97 2.83
CA GLY A 386 27.97 -5.88 3.68
C GLY A 386 29.05 -5.19 4.53
N LEU A 387 30.31 -5.58 4.40
CA LEU A 387 31.45 -5.02 5.15
C LEU A 387 32.00 -3.77 4.44
N ASP A 388 32.81 -2.99 5.16
CA ASP A 388 33.50 -1.83 4.59
C ASP A 388 34.32 -2.26 3.35
N ALA A 389 34.20 -1.49 2.28
CA ALA A 389 34.82 -1.82 0.99
C ALA A 389 36.35 -1.66 1.09
N SER A 390 37.11 -2.66 0.61
CA SER A 390 38.52 -2.56 0.35
C SER A 390 38.79 -1.93 -1.02
N PRO A 391 40.01 -1.40 -1.26
CA PRO A 391 40.38 -0.87 -2.59
C PRO A 391 40.29 -1.88 -3.73
N SER A 392 40.38 -3.18 -3.44
CA SER A 392 40.34 -4.28 -4.40
C SER A 392 38.91 -4.74 -4.74
N ASP A 393 37.89 -4.29 -3.99
CA ASP A 393 36.53 -4.71 -4.19
C ASP A 393 35.92 -4.08 -5.45
N GLN A 394 35.44 -4.93 -6.36
CA GLN A 394 34.79 -4.49 -7.61
C GLN A 394 33.28 -4.24 -7.45
N ASN A 395 32.61 -5.00 -6.59
CA ASN A 395 31.17 -4.89 -6.36
C ASN A 395 30.90 -4.06 -5.09
N THR A 396 30.95 -2.73 -5.25
CA THR A 396 30.79 -1.81 -4.12
C THR A 396 29.66 -0.82 -4.33
N GLY A 397 29.16 -0.27 -3.20
CA GLY A 397 28.13 0.78 -3.18
C GLY A 397 28.13 1.52 -1.87
N PHE A 398 27.36 2.60 -1.77
CA PHE A 398 27.19 3.32 -0.53
C PHE A 398 26.01 2.78 0.27
N GLU A 399 26.16 2.77 1.58
CA GLU A 399 25.11 2.39 2.53
C GLU A 399 25.10 3.32 3.74
N TYR A 400 23.93 3.51 4.33
CA TYR A 400 23.76 4.38 5.49
C TYR A 400 23.90 3.58 6.80
N PHE A 401 24.62 4.15 7.74
CA PHE A 401 24.83 3.61 9.07
C PHE A 401 24.49 4.65 10.13
N PHE A 402 23.95 4.17 11.23
CA PHE A 402 23.65 4.98 12.40
C PHE A 402 24.94 5.23 13.18
N ASP A 403 25.21 6.50 13.53
CA ASP A 403 26.37 6.89 14.36
C ASP A 403 26.04 6.72 15.85
#